data_9b739dbcdcbb325469e9b8854e3fae4f
#
_entry.id   9b739dbcdcbb325469e9b8854e3fae4f
#
_cell.length_a   1.000
_cell.length_b   1.000
_cell.length_c   1.000
_cell.angle_alpha   90.00
_cell.angle_beta   90.00
_cell.angle_gamma   90.00
#
_symmetry.space_group_name_H-M   'P 1'
#
loop_
_entity.id
_entity.type
_entity.pdbx_description
1 polymer ?
#
loop_
_entity_poly.entity_id
_entity_poly.type
_entity_poly.pdbx_seq_one_letter_code
_entity_poly.pdbx_strand_id
1 'polypeptide(L)'
;MKRPLRIFCALLLAHTLRAHSAEPPATLTAEPFPLPGGEGGIGLDDLTFAPGLRQVLVPAGRTGRLDLIDPGTRKLREIGGFKESAPEGGGHGAGTTSVDEGRGYLFAIDRTALRLSVVDPRKGTIVAGAPLGGSPDYARFVAATNEVWVTEPDKDGIEIFALSKADPPVPTHAAFLAVPGGPESLVIDTLAKRAYANLWKSSTVSIDLAARKVVQTWRNGCEGPRGLALDAQGRRLFVGCAEGGATVLDLAHGATLKDSLRFGSGTDIVAYNPALRHLYVPSSKSGQMAIVSVSAQGKLSQIGTVNTAFGAHCAVADDHKQVWICDPRGGRLLVVRDTLP
;
A
#
# COMPACT_ATOMS: atom_id res chain seq x y z
N MET A 1 -39.25 -79.22 7.99
CA MET A 1 -38.67 -78.28 7.01
C MET A 1 -38.03 -77.09 7.78
N LYS A 2 -36.70 -77.09 7.89
CA LYS A 2 -35.93 -76.10 8.61
C LYS A 2 -35.33 -75.10 7.61
N ARG A 3 -35.65 -73.80 7.71
CA ARG A 3 -35.05 -72.74 6.86
C ARG A 3 -33.73 -72.25 7.53
N PRO A 4 -32.65 -72.01 6.75
CA PRO A 4 -31.41 -71.51 7.30
C PRO A 4 -31.46 -69.99 7.40
N LEU A 5 -30.96 -69.49 8.52
CA LEU A 5 -30.75 -68.07 8.88
C LEU A 5 -29.51 -67.56 8.13
N ARG A 6 -29.66 -66.58 7.22
CA ARG A 6 -28.53 -65.89 6.57
C ARG A 6 -28.09 -64.75 7.43
N ILE A 7 -26.88 -64.84 7.97
CA ILE A 7 -26.20 -63.73 8.68
C ILE A 7 -25.57 -62.83 7.61
N PHE A 8 -26.02 -61.57 7.54
CA PHE A 8 -25.37 -60.54 6.73
C PHE A 8 -24.29 -59.86 7.60
N CYS A 9 -23.02 -60.11 7.25
CA CYS A 9 -21.90 -59.34 7.82
C CYS A 9 -21.79 -58.00 7.06
N ALA A 10 -22.18 -56.90 7.76
CA ALA A 10 -21.95 -55.56 7.26
C ALA A 10 -20.49 -55.16 7.58
N LEU A 11 -19.64 -55.04 6.55
CA LEU A 11 -18.31 -54.44 6.67
C LEU A 11 -18.49 -52.91 6.80
N LEU A 12 -18.25 -52.35 7.98
CA LEU A 12 -18.08 -50.93 8.20
C LEU A 12 -16.68 -50.53 7.68
N LEU A 13 -16.63 -49.88 6.50
CA LEU A 13 -15.44 -49.17 6.08
C LEU A 13 -15.30 -47.88 6.91
N ALA A 14 -14.41 -47.88 7.89
CA ALA A 14 -14.00 -46.68 8.59
C ALA A 14 -13.10 -45.84 7.67
N HIS A 15 -13.65 -44.80 7.05
CA HIS A 15 -12.87 -43.76 6.39
C HIS A 15 -12.18 -42.92 7.47
N THR A 16 -10.90 -43.15 7.72
CA THR A 16 -10.06 -42.25 8.51
C THR A 16 -9.85 -40.97 7.71
N LEU A 17 -10.60 -39.93 8.03
CA LEU A 17 -10.28 -38.57 7.65
C LEU A 17 -8.92 -38.20 8.25
N ARG A 18 -7.86 -38.26 7.45
CA ARG A 18 -6.58 -37.62 7.83
C ARG A 18 -6.81 -36.12 7.87
N ALA A 19 -6.87 -35.56 9.06
CA ALA A 19 -6.73 -34.13 9.25
C ALA A 19 -5.34 -33.74 8.70
N HIS A 20 -5.31 -33.06 7.56
CA HIS A 20 -4.11 -32.37 7.11
C HIS A 20 -3.85 -31.28 8.12
N SER A 21 -2.89 -31.47 9.02
CA SER A 21 -2.31 -30.37 9.78
C SER A 21 -1.67 -29.43 8.76
N ALA A 22 -2.19 -28.20 8.65
CA ALA A 22 -1.56 -27.19 7.82
C ALA A 22 -0.11 -27.03 8.29
N GLU A 23 0.83 -27.11 7.38
CA GLU A 23 2.23 -26.82 7.68
C GLU A 23 2.32 -25.39 8.23
N PRO A 24 3.20 -25.14 9.24
CA PRO A 24 3.40 -23.79 9.74
C PRO A 24 3.89 -22.87 8.61
N PRO A 25 3.48 -21.58 8.62
CA PRO A 25 3.90 -20.63 7.60
C PRO A 25 5.42 -20.57 7.49
N ALA A 26 5.95 -20.53 6.26
CA ALA A 26 7.38 -20.42 6.01
C ALA A 26 7.94 -19.11 6.57
N THR A 27 9.18 -19.11 7.06
CA THR A 27 9.86 -17.88 7.47
C THR A 27 10.89 -17.48 6.42
N LEU A 28 10.71 -16.30 5.82
CA LEU A 28 11.65 -15.70 4.87
C LEU A 28 12.56 -14.70 5.59
N THR A 29 13.76 -14.51 5.03
CA THR A 29 14.76 -13.57 5.56
C THR A 29 14.72 -12.27 4.78
N ALA A 30 14.72 -11.14 5.50
CA ALA A 30 14.85 -9.81 4.92
C ALA A 30 16.34 -9.39 4.87
N GLU A 31 16.75 -8.81 3.75
CA GLU A 31 18.07 -8.23 3.56
C GLU A 31 18.01 -6.71 3.77
N PRO A 32 18.92 -6.13 4.58
CA PRO A 32 18.96 -4.68 4.75
C PRO A 32 19.45 -3.98 3.48
N PHE A 33 18.79 -2.90 3.11
CA PHE A 33 19.16 -2.01 2.02
C PHE A 33 19.35 -0.59 2.60
N PRO A 34 20.59 -0.14 2.84
CA PRO A 34 20.86 1.16 3.43
C PRO A 34 20.39 2.29 2.53
N LEU A 35 19.80 3.34 3.13
CA LEU A 35 19.47 4.58 2.45
C LEU A 35 20.49 5.66 2.85
N PRO A 36 20.90 6.54 1.91
CA PRO A 36 21.77 7.66 2.25
C PRO A 36 21.13 8.56 3.31
N GLY A 37 21.91 9.10 4.23
CA GLY A 37 21.40 9.93 5.34
C GLY A 37 20.47 9.20 6.32
N GLY A 38 20.55 7.86 6.36
CA GLY A 38 19.71 7.02 7.23
C GLY A 38 20.03 7.13 8.72
N GLU A 39 21.18 7.66 9.08
CA GLU A 39 21.60 7.86 10.47
C GLU A 39 20.57 8.73 11.22
N GLY A 40 20.13 8.23 12.38
CA GLY A 40 19.07 8.88 13.15
C GLY A 40 17.64 8.64 12.63
N GLY A 41 17.47 7.71 11.71
CA GLY A 41 16.18 7.31 11.15
C GLY A 41 15.72 8.19 9.98
N ILE A 42 14.83 7.63 9.16
CA ILE A 42 14.11 8.31 8.07
C ILE A 42 12.63 8.05 8.27
N GLY A 43 11.81 9.08 8.23
CA GLY A 43 10.36 8.95 8.27
C GLY A 43 9.82 8.44 6.94
N LEU A 44 9.99 7.15 6.70
CA LEU A 44 9.47 6.45 5.53
C LEU A 44 7.96 6.24 5.72
N ASP A 45 7.20 6.36 4.62
CA ASP A 45 5.75 6.22 4.64
C ASP A 45 5.27 5.53 3.36
N ASP A 46 4.69 6.24 2.40
CA ASP A 46 4.07 5.69 1.18
C ASP A 46 5.13 5.36 0.11
N LEU A 47 5.71 4.16 0.23
CA LEU A 47 6.57 3.59 -0.80
C LEU A 47 5.72 3.16 -2.00
N THR A 48 6.15 3.46 -3.23
CA THR A 48 5.44 3.05 -4.44
C THR A 48 6.37 2.37 -5.45
N PHE A 49 5.80 1.56 -6.34
CA PHE A 49 6.50 1.05 -7.52
C PHE A 49 5.98 1.76 -8.75
N ALA A 50 6.87 2.37 -9.52
CA ALA A 50 6.57 3.06 -10.76
C ALA A 50 6.73 2.09 -11.95
N PRO A 51 5.65 1.53 -12.52
CA PRO A 51 5.75 0.54 -13.59
C PRO A 51 6.37 1.11 -14.87
N GLY A 52 6.11 2.37 -15.18
CA GLY A 52 6.66 3.03 -16.38
C GLY A 52 8.17 3.27 -16.30
N LEU A 53 8.71 3.45 -15.10
CA LEU A 53 10.15 3.60 -14.85
C LEU A 53 10.80 2.29 -14.41
N ARG A 54 10.02 1.29 -13.99
CA ARG A 54 10.46 0.05 -13.35
C ARG A 54 11.37 0.32 -12.14
N GLN A 55 10.96 1.24 -11.29
CA GLN A 55 11.70 1.65 -10.11
C GLN A 55 10.81 1.67 -8.87
N VAL A 56 11.42 1.31 -7.75
CA VAL A 56 10.84 1.58 -6.44
C VAL A 56 11.11 3.03 -6.09
N LEU A 57 10.07 3.75 -5.74
CA LEU A 57 10.13 5.15 -5.34
C LEU A 57 10.07 5.22 -3.82
N VAL A 58 11.05 5.91 -3.25
CA VAL A 58 11.21 6.02 -1.80
C VAL A 58 11.21 7.50 -1.41
N PRO A 59 10.07 8.04 -0.98
CA PRO A 59 10.04 9.34 -0.33
C PRO A 59 10.90 9.27 0.94
N ALA A 60 12.05 9.95 0.93
CA ALA A 60 13.07 9.80 1.98
C ALA A 60 12.90 10.81 3.13
N GLY A 61 11.65 11.17 3.42
CA GLY A 61 11.24 11.95 4.60
C GLY A 61 12.09 13.18 4.84
N ARG A 62 12.57 13.32 6.08
CA ARG A 62 13.37 14.45 6.56
C ARG A 62 14.66 14.74 5.79
N THR A 63 15.13 13.79 4.98
CA THR A 63 16.41 13.95 4.26
C THR A 63 16.33 14.88 3.06
N GLY A 64 15.16 15.41 2.75
CA GLY A 64 14.95 16.31 1.62
C GLY A 64 15.13 15.65 0.26
N ARG A 65 14.91 14.34 0.17
CA ARG A 65 15.14 13.56 -1.06
C ARG A 65 13.96 12.66 -1.42
N LEU A 66 13.95 12.31 -2.70
CA LEU A 66 13.22 11.19 -3.28
C LEU A 66 14.27 10.24 -3.86
N ASP A 67 14.34 9.03 -3.35
CA ASP A 67 15.26 8.01 -3.81
C ASP A 67 14.53 7.07 -4.81
N LEU A 68 15.21 6.77 -5.93
CA LEU A 68 14.73 5.88 -6.98
C LEU A 68 15.62 4.64 -7.01
N ILE A 69 15.05 3.46 -6.86
CA ILE A 69 15.80 2.21 -6.79
C ILE A 69 15.39 1.30 -7.94
N ASP A 70 16.38 0.88 -8.74
CA ASP A 70 16.20 -0.19 -9.73
C ASP A 70 16.21 -1.54 -9.00
N PRO A 71 15.08 -2.28 -8.98
CA PRO A 71 14.97 -3.51 -8.20
C PRO A 71 15.84 -4.67 -8.76
N GLY A 72 16.14 -4.64 -10.06
CA GLY A 72 16.97 -5.66 -10.71
C GLY A 72 18.44 -5.51 -10.42
N THR A 73 18.95 -4.27 -10.42
CA THR A 73 20.39 -3.97 -10.22
C THR A 73 20.72 -3.48 -8.82
N ARG A 74 19.72 -3.17 -8.00
CA ARG A 74 19.85 -2.55 -6.67
C ARG A 74 20.56 -1.18 -6.69
N LYS A 75 20.62 -0.53 -7.84
CA LYS A 75 21.17 0.82 -7.94
C LYS A 75 20.16 1.84 -7.43
N LEU A 76 20.64 2.71 -6.54
CA LEU A 76 19.89 3.83 -6.01
C LEU A 76 20.34 5.13 -6.67
N ARG A 77 19.38 6.00 -7.01
CA ARG A 77 19.61 7.34 -7.48
C ARG A 77 18.82 8.32 -6.62
N GLU A 78 19.49 9.33 -6.12
CA GLU A 78 18.93 10.38 -5.27
C GLU A 78 18.44 11.56 -6.10
N ILE A 79 17.28 12.12 -5.73
CA ILE A 79 16.76 13.39 -6.26
C ILE A 79 16.49 14.32 -5.08
N GLY A 80 17.29 15.36 -4.95
CA GLY A 80 17.18 16.36 -3.89
C GLY A 80 16.25 17.52 -4.24
N GLY A 81 16.24 18.54 -3.37
CA GLY A 81 15.51 19.79 -3.56
C GLY A 81 14.20 19.86 -2.76
N PHE A 82 13.92 18.89 -1.93
CA PHE A 82 12.83 18.91 -0.96
C PHE A 82 13.31 19.50 0.37
N LYS A 83 12.39 19.74 1.30
CA LYS A 83 12.71 20.35 2.59
C LYS A 83 13.35 19.32 3.52
N GLU A 84 14.54 19.67 4.00
CA GLU A 84 15.22 18.90 5.05
C GLU A 84 14.71 19.29 6.44
N SER A 85 14.77 18.34 7.37
CA SER A 85 14.52 18.58 8.79
C SER A 85 15.46 17.73 9.67
N ALA A 86 15.50 18.06 10.96
CA ALA A 86 16.31 17.32 11.93
C ALA A 86 15.80 15.88 12.10
N PRO A 87 16.65 14.93 12.54
CA PRO A 87 16.23 13.58 12.88
C PRO A 87 15.16 13.56 13.98
N GLU A 88 14.05 12.86 13.72
CA GLU A 88 12.90 12.73 14.63
C GLU A 88 12.66 11.27 15.09
N GLY A 89 13.70 10.46 15.12
CA GLY A 89 13.60 9.06 15.57
C GLY A 89 12.78 8.14 14.68
N GLY A 90 12.65 8.46 13.37
CA GLY A 90 11.94 7.66 12.39
C GLY A 90 10.45 7.97 12.26
N GLY A 91 9.96 9.09 12.83
CA GLY A 91 8.60 9.57 12.59
C GLY A 91 8.40 10.05 11.15
N HIS A 92 7.22 9.84 10.58
CA HIS A 92 6.89 10.21 9.18
C HIS A 92 6.16 11.56 9.04
N GLY A 93 6.33 12.44 10.02
CA GLY A 93 5.68 13.76 10.05
C GLY A 93 6.35 14.84 9.19
N ALA A 94 7.53 14.59 8.62
CA ALA A 94 8.33 15.62 7.97
C ALA A 94 8.90 15.19 6.62
N GLY A 95 9.12 16.16 5.74
CA GLY A 95 9.72 16.01 4.42
C GLY A 95 8.82 15.33 3.40
N THR A 96 9.43 14.62 2.45
CA THR A 96 8.73 13.85 1.42
C THR A 96 8.14 12.56 1.99
N THR A 97 6.83 12.35 1.81
CA THR A 97 6.14 11.18 2.41
C THR A 97 5.38 10.33 1.41
N SER A 98 4.98 10.88 0.26
CA SER A 98 4.28 10.12 -0.78
C SER A 98 4.70 10.60 -2.16
N VAL A 99 4.65 9.69 -3.14
CA VAL A 99 4.96 9.94 -4.53
C VAL A 99 4.18 9.00 -5.44
N ASP A 100 3.80 9.47 -6.63
CA ASP A 100 3.23 8.63 -7.68
C ASP A 100 3.79 9.00 -9.05
N GLU A 101 3.69 8.08 -10.02
CA GLU A 101 4.16 8.26 -11.39
C GLU A 101 3.01 8.59 -12.35
N GLY A 102 3.23 9.54 -13.24
CA GLY A 102 2.32 9.79 -14.33
C GLY A 102 2.95 10.65 -15.44
N ARG A 103 2.64 10.35 -16.71
CA ARG A 103 3.13 11.08 -17.88
C ARG A 103 4.67 11.15 -17.97
N GLY A 104 5.39 10.18 -17.36
CA GLY A 104 6.85 10.17 -17.31
C GLY A 104 7.46 11.16 -16.32
N TYR A 105 6.65 11.70 -15.38
CA TYR A 105 7.03 12.53 -14.26
C TYR A 105 6.66 11.88 -12.95
N LEU A 106 7.24 12.35 -11.85
CA LEU A 106 6.88 11.95 -10.51
C LEU A 106 6.20 13.12 -9.81
N PHE A 107 5.13 12.82 -9.07
CA PHE A 107 4.36 13.78 -8.29
C PHE A 107 4.57 13.47 -6.82
N ALA A 108 5.43 14.25 -6.17
CA ALA A 108 5.83 14.03 -4.78
C ALA A 108 5.28 15.13 -3.88
N ILE A 109 4.81 14.77 -2.70
CA ILE A 109 4.39 15.71 -1.68
C ILE A 109 5.46 15.89 -0.60
N ASP A 110 5.56 17.08 -0.08
CA ASP A 110 6.45 17.48 1.00
C ASP A 110 5.62 18.08 2.14
N ARG A 111 5.53 17.35 3.26
CA ARG A 111 4.77 17.77 4.44
C ARG A 111 5.38 19.00 5.11
N THR A 112 6.70 19.13 5.11
CA THR A 112 7.38 20.28 5.74
C THR A 112 7.22 21.54 4.92
N ALA A 113 7.31 21.45 3.59
CA ALA A 113 7.16 22.58 2.70
C ALA A 113 5.70 22.87 2.33
N LEU A 114 4.75 22.00 2.67
CA LEU A 114 3.36 22.03 2.21
C LEU A 114 3.30 22.22 0.70
N ARG A 115 3.89 21.29 -0.04
CA ARG A 115 4.08 21.43 -1.48
C ARG A 115 3.88 20.14 -2.23
N LEU A 116 3.15 20.20 -3.34
CA LEU A 116 3.17 19.22 -4.42
C LEU A 116 4.28 19.60 -5.39
N SER A 117 5.23 18.71 -5.65
CA SER A 117 6.35 18.87 -6.56
C SER A 117 6.23 17.95 -7.77
N VAL A 118 6.52 18.47 -8.95
CA VAL A 118 6.68 17.71 -10.20
C VAL A 118 8.16 17.49 -10.43
N VAL A 119 8.57 16.24 -10.49
CA VAL A 119 9.98 15.85 -10.67
C VAL A 119 10.16 15.24 -12.05
N ASP A 120 11.16 15.70 -12.81
CA ASP A 120 11.61 15.02 -14.02
C ASP A 120 12.63 13.93 -13.63
N PRO A 121 12.23 12.63 -13.67
CA PRO A 121 13.12 11.56 -13.25
C PRO A 121 14.33 11.40 -14.18
N ARG A 122 14.27 11.86 -15.41
CA ARG A 122 15.39 11.81 -16.36
C ARG A 122 16.47 12.82 -16.01
N LYS A 123 16.05 14.05 -15.64
CA LYS A 123 16.95 15.12 -15.20
C LYS A 123 17.38 15.00 -13.75
N GLY A 124 16.58 14.31 -12.92
CA GLY A 124 16.81 14.21 -11.48
C GLY A 124 16.56 15.53 -10.76
N THR A 125 15.57 16.33 -11.21
CA THR A 125 15.28 17.65 -10.65
C THR A 125 13.78 17.91 -10.53
N ILE A 126 13.42 18.77 -9.56
CA ILE A 126 12.08 19.36 -9.47
C ILE A 126 11.94 20.40 -10.60
N VAL A 127 10.89 20.27 -11.40
CA VAL A 127 10.66 21.12 -12.59
C VAL A 127 9.42 22.02 -12.48
N ALA A 128 8.48 21.68 -11.58
CA ALA A 128 7.29 22.47 -11.30
C ALA A 128 6.74 22.11 -9.92
N GLY A 129 5.68 22.76 -9.49
CA GLY A 129 4.98 22.43 -8.25
C GLY A 129 3.91 23.46 -7.90
N ALA A 130 3.11 23.13 -6.90
CA ALA A 130 2.05 23.98 -6.36
C ALA A 130 2.06 23.92 -4.82
N PRO A 131 1.63 24.99 -4.13
CA PRO A 131 1.41 24.94 -2.68
C PRO A 131 0.22 24.02 -2.36
N LEU A 132 0.27 23.37 -1.21
CA LEU A 132 -0.83 22.58 -0.64
C LEU A 132 -1.55 23.42 0.42
N GLY A 133 -2.86 23.22 0.50
CA GLY A 133 -3.70 23.93 1.45
C GLY A 133 -3.60 23.38 2.87
N GLY A 134 -3.17 22.13 3.07
CA GLY A 134 -3.06 21.44 4.36
C GLY A 134 -1.93 20.44 4.44
N SER A 135 -1.86 19.70 5.56
CA SER A 135 -0.90 18.63 5.74
C SER A 135 -1.26 17.44 4.83
N PRO A 136 -0.42 17.14 3.81
CA PRO A 136 -0.73 16.08 2.86
C PRO A 136 -0.37 14.71 3.40
N ASP A 137 -1.02 13.67 2.86
CA ASP A 137 -0.75 12.29 3.22
C ASP A 137 -0.41 11.41 2.01
N TYR A 138 -1.33 11.22 1.07
CA TYR A 138 -1.11 10.48 -0.17
C TYR A 138 -1.24 11.36 -1.40
N ALA A 139 -0.36 11.17 -2.39
CA ALA A 139 -0.48 11.74 -3.73
C ALA A 139 -0.69 10.64 -4.76
N ARG A 140 -1.69 10.80 -5.65
CA ARG A 140 -1.95 9.85 -6.74
C ARG A 140 -2.25 10.57 -8.04
N PHE A 141 -1.65 10.09 -9.13
CA PHE A 141 -1.94 10.56 -10.47
C PHE A 141 -3.22 9.90 -10.99
N VAL A 142 -4.15 10.71 -11.46
CA VAL A 142 -5.42 10.29 -12.06
C VAL A 142 -5.35 10.50 -13.57
N ALA A 143 -4.94 9.47 -14.29
CA ALA A 143 -4.74 9.54 -15.75
C ALA A 143 -6.03 9.91 -16.50
N ALA A 144 -7.19 9.44 -16.04
CA ALA A 144 -8.48 9.67 -16.69
C ALA A 144 -8.88 11.15 -16.77
N THR A 145 -8.44 11.97 -15.82
CA THR A 145 -8.74 13.41 -15.75
C THR A 145 -7.50 14.28 -15.89
N ASN A 146 -6.30 13.68 -16.00
CA ASN A 146 -5.01 14.35 -16.03
C ASN A 146 -4.80 15.25 -14.82
N GLU A 147 -4.97 14.67 -13.62
CA GLU A 147 -4.91 15.35 -12.34
C GLU A 147 -3.97 14.65 -11.37
N VAL A 148 -3.54 15.36 -10.34
CA VAL A 148 -2.96 14.79 -9.12
C VAL A 148 -3.91 15.07 -7.97
N TRP A 149 -4.28 14.02 -7.24
CA TRP A 149 -5.12 14.07 -6.07
C TRP A 149 -4.26 13.87 -4.83
N VAL A 150 -4.42 14.75 -3.84
CA VAL A 150 -3.66 14.74 -2.60
C VAL A 150 -4.63 14.66 -1.42
N THR A 151 -4.51 13.61 -0.60
CA THR A 151 -5.31 13.52 0.62
C THR A 151 -4.77 14.48 1.68
N GLU A 152 -5.69 15.14 2.38
CA GLU A 152 -5.44 16.02 3.53
C GLU A 152 -6.34 15.59 4.68
N PRO A 153 -5.95 14.55 5.45
CA PRO A 153 -6.81 13.96 6.48
C PRO A 153 -7.30 14.96 7.53
N ASP A 154 -6.41 15.86 7.97
CA ASP A 154 -6.73 16.88 8.98
C ASP A 154 -7.74 17.94 8.50
N LYS A 155 -7.95 18.02 7.18
CA LYS A 155 -8.96 18.90 6.56
C LYS A 155 -10.20 18.15 6.08
N ASP A 156 -10.29 16.86 6.38
CA ASP A 156 -11.40 16.03 5.92
C ASP A 156 -11.60 16.09 4.40
N GLY A 157 -10.49 16.02 3.62
CA GLY A 157 -10.65 16.14 2.18
C GLY A 157 -9.48 15.71 1.31
N ILE A 158 -9.70 15.87 0.01
CA ILE A 158 -8.74 15.61 -1.05
C ILE A 158 -8.59 16.88 -1.88
N GLU A 159 -7.37 17.40 -1.95
CA GLU A 159 -7.03 18.52 -2.82
C GLU A 159 -6.72 18.01 -4.21
N ILE A 160 -7.25 18.65 -5.26
CA ILE A 160 -7.17 18.20 -6.64
C ILE A 160 -6.44 19.24 -7.48
N PHE A 161 -5.38 18.81 -8.15
CA PHE A 161 -4.58 19.65 -9.03
C PHE A 161 -4.73 19.19 -10.48
N ALA A 162 -5.23 20.07 -11.35
CA ALA A 162 -5.20 19.85 -12.79
C ALA A 162 -3.77 20.05 -13.32
N LEU A 163 -3.33 19.15 -14.19
CA LEU A 163 -2.04 19.25 -14.85
C LEU A 163 -2.18 19.94 -16.21
N SER A 164 -1.31 20.91 -16.50
CA SER A 164 -1.24 21.53 -17.81
C SER A 164 -0.86 20.51 -18.89
N LYS A 165 -1.12 20.85 -20.17
CA LYS A 165 -0.68 20.03 -21.31
C LYS A 165 0.79 20.25 -21.67
N ALA A 166 1.47 21.20 -21.01
CA ALA A 166 2.88 21.48 -21.23
C ALA A 166 3.78 20.28 -20.85
N ASP A 167 5.01 20.33 -21.32
CA ASP A 167 6.10 19.41 -20.98
C ASP A 167 7.30 20.24 -20.47
N PRO A 168 7.58 20.27 -19.15
CA PRO A 168 6.93 19.53 -18.04
C PRO A 168 5.52 20.04 -17.71
N PRO A 169 4.65 19.17 -17.13
CA PRO A 169 3.33 19.57 -16.69
C PRO A 169 3.40 20.48 -15.46
N VAL A 170 2.53 21.50 -15.41
CA VAL A 170 2.42 22.42 -14.29
C VAL A 170 1.12 22.13 -13.55
N PRO A 171 1.16 21.80 -12.23
CA PRO A 171 -0.03 21.59 -11.43
C PRO A 171 -0.67 22.93 -11.06
N THR A 172 -2.00 23.00 -11.14
CA THR A 172 -2.82 24.13 -10.72
C THR A 172 -3.97 23.62 -9.88
N HIS A 173 -4.21 24.22 -8.73
CA HIS A 173 -5.35 23.85 -7.87
C HIS A 173 -6.65 23.96 -8.67
N ALA A 174 -7.42 22.88 -8.69
CA ALA A 174 -8.65 22.77 -9.46
C ALA A 174 -9.90 22.62 -8.57
N ALA A 175 -9.78 21.91 -7.45
CA ALA A 175 -10.89 21.69 -6.53
C ALA A 175 -10.41 21.15 -5.18
N PHE A 176 -11.28 21.25 -4.18
CA PHE A 176 -11.19 20.52 -2.93
C PHE A 176 -12.43 19.63 -2.79
N LEU A 177 -12.21 18.32 -2.65
CA LEU A 177 -13.27 17.35 -2.45
C LEU A 177 -13.40 17.06 -0.96
N ALA A 178 -14.51 17.45 -0.34
CA ALA A 178 -14.80 17.11 1.05
C ALA A 178 -15.01 15.60 1.21
N VAL A 179 -14.23 14.99 2.11
CA VAL A 179 -14.30 13.58 2.49
C VAL A 179 -14.26 13.50 4.01
N PRO A 180 -15.37 13.80 4.71
CA PRO A 180 -15.41 13.81 6.16
C PRO A 180 -15.03 12.48 6.78
N GLY A 181 -14.20 12.51 7.82
CA GLY A 181 -13.71 11.32 8.52
C GLY A 181 -12.22 11.03 8.29
N GLY A 182 -11.52 11.94 7.62
CA GLY A 182 -10.07 11.89 7.39
C GLY A 182 -9.67 10.83 6.37
N PRO A 183 -9.53 11.17 5.07
CA PRO A 183 -9.07 10.23 4.06
C PRO A 183 -7.60 9.87 4.29
N GLU A 184 -7.36 8.67 4.82
CA GLU A 184 -6.05 8.17 5.27
C GLU A 184 -5.21 7.55 4.16
N SER A 185 -5.80 7.07 3.11
CA SER A 185 -5.12 6.43 1.98
C SER A 185 -5.84 6.76 0.69
N LEU A 186 -5.18 6.51 -0.43
CA LEU A 186 -5.78 6.74 -1.74
C LEU A 186 -5.26 5.73 -2.76
N VAL A 187 -6.16 5.00 -3.42
CA VAL A 187 -5.83 4.17 -4.59
C VAL A 187 -6.77 4.48 -5.75
N ILE A 188 -6.23 4.42 -6.98
CA ILE A 188 -6.96 4.76 -8.20
C ILE A 188 -7.27 3.48 -8.99
N ASP A 189 -8.54 3.20 -9.18
CA ASP A 189 -9.06 2.15 -10.06
C ASP A 189 -9.41 2.76 -11.43
N THR A 190 -8.46 2.71 -12.35
CA THR A 190 -8.65 3.25 -13.70
C THR A 190 -9.68 2.46 -14.49
N LEU A 191 -9.82 1.14 -14.22
CA LEU A 191 -10.80 0.28 -14.90
C LEU A 191 -12.23 0.63 -14.50
N ALA A 192 -12.45 0.84 -13.20
CA ALA A 192 -13.76 1.22 -12.69
C ALA A 192 -14.01 2.74 -12.74
N LYS A 193 -13.02 3.55 -13.07
CA LYS A 193 -13.06 5.02 -12.99
C LYS A 193 -13.42 5.50 -11.59
N ARG A 194 -12.81 4.90 -10.58
CA ARG A 194 -13.02 5.17 -9.15
C ARG A 194 -11.71 5.43 -8.44
N ALA A 195 -11.78 6.24 -7.39
CA ALA A 195 -10.80 6.25 -6.33
C ALA A 195 -11.39 5.64 -5.07
N TYR A 196 -10.54 5.04 -4.25
CA TYR A 196 -10.93 4.53 -2.93
C TYR A 196 -10.02 5.16 -1.87
N ALA A 197 -10.61 5.59 -0.77
CA ALA A 197 -9.89 6.08 0.41
C ALA A 197 -10.48 5.49 1.68
N ASN A 198 -9.64 5.17 2.64
CA ASN A 198 -10.09 4.80 3.97
C ASN A 198 -10.41 6.05 4.78
N LEU A 199 -11.35 5.93 5.69
CA LEU A 199 -11.60 6.91 6.74
C LEU A 199 -11.11 6.32 8.06
N TRP A 200 -10.56 7.13 8.93
CA TRP A 200 -9.94 6.65 10.18
C TRP A 200 -10.83 5.77 11.09
N LYS A 201 -12.13 5.73 10.82
CA LYS A 201 -13.11 4.95 11.60
C LYS A 201 -13.91 4.00 10.72
N SER A 202 -13.43 2.76 10.62
CA SER A 202 -14.16 1.58 10.11
C SER A 202 -14.84 1.67 8.73
N SER A 203 -14.47 2.63 7.90
CA SER A 203 -15.12 2.84 6.61
C SER A 203 -14.14 3.09 5.47
N THR A 204 -14.56 2.72 4.27
CA THR A 204 -13.90 3.07 3.00
C THR A 204 -14.90 3.80 2.13
N VAL A 205 -14.47 4.85 1.44
CA VAL A 205 -15.27 5.59 0.47
C VAL A 205 -14.87 5.23 -0.95
N SER A 206 -15.85 5.21 -1.84
CA SER A 206 -15.66 5.17 -3.29
C SER A 206 -16.00 6.53 -3.88
N ILE A 207 -15.09 7.05 -4.70
CA ILE A 207 -15.17 8.37 -5.28
C ILE A 207 -15.21 8.24 -6.81
N ASP A 208 -16.15 8.91 -7.46
CA ASP A 208 -16.17 9.00 -8.92
C ASP A 208 -15.12 9.99 -9.40
N LEU A 209 -14.21 9.53 -10.29
CA LEU A 209 -13.09 10.34 -10.74
C LEU A 209 -13.52 11.56 -11.57
N ALA A 210 -14.52 11.40 -12.44
CA ALA A 210 -14.96 12.48 -13.31
C ALA A 210 -15.84 13.49 -12.57
N ALA A 211 -16.77 12.98 -11.73
CA ALA A 211 -17.67 13.82 -10.95
C ALA A 211 -17.00 14.43 -9.70
N ARG A 212 -15.84 13.90 -9.28
CA ARG A 212 -15.13 14.30 -8.05
C ARG A 212 -16.09 14.28 -6.85
N LYS A 213 -16.78 13.15 -6.66
CA LYS A 213 -17.79 12.99 -5.61
C LYS A 213 -17.66 11.62 -4.93
N VAL A 214 -17.83 11.60 -3.62
CA VAL A 214 -18.06 10.35 -2.89
C VAL A 214 -19.42 9.79 -3.36
N VAL A 215 -19.41 8.57 -3.88
CA VAL A 215 -20.61 7.90 -4.42
C VAL A 215 -21.09 6.77 -3.52
N GLN A 216 -20.20 6.20 -2.72
CA GLN A 216 -20.52 5.12 -1.78
C GLN A 216 -19.59 5.17 -0.56
N THR A 217 -20.09 4.67 0.56
CA THR A 217 -19.33 4.45 1.80
C THR A 217 -19.64 3.07 2.31
N TRP A 218 -18.60 2.31 2.66
CA TRP A 218 -18.74 0.92 3.12
C TRP A 218 -18.02 0.70 4.44
N ARG A 219 -18.56 -0.18 5.27
CA ARG A 219 -17.80 -0.76 6.37
C ARG A 219 -16.76 -1.73 5.81
N ASN A 220 -15.51 -1.61 6.25
CA ASN A 220 -14.40 -2.39 5.72
C ASN A 220 -13.90 -3.51 6.67
N GLY A 221 -14.50 -3.63 7.87
CA GLY A 221 -14.16 -4.67 8.83
C GLY A 221 -12.97 -4.37 9.74
N CYS A 222 -12.27 -3.23 9.56
CA CYS A 222 -11.25 -2.74 10.50
C CYS A 222 -11.88 -1.75 11.50
N GLU A 223 -11.32 -1.66 12.71
CA GLU A 223 -11.62 -0.60 13.68
C GLU A 223 -10.87 0.69 13.32
N GLY A 224 -9.61 0.55 12.92
CA GLY A 224 -8.74 1.63 12.44
C GLY A 224 -8.17 1.31 11.06
N PRO A 225 -8.94 1.49 9.98
CA PRO A 225 -8.42 1.25 8.63
C PRO A 225 -7.33 2.26 8.30
N ARG A 226 -6.29 1.78 7.59
CA ARG A 226 -5.14 2.56 7.16
C ARG A 226 -4.94 2.40 5.65
N GLY A 227 -3.79 1.91 5.22
CA GLY A 227 -3.44 1.74 3.82
C GLY A 227 -4.36 0.83 3.03
N LEU A 228 -4.39 1.06 1.74
CA LEU A 228 -5.14 0.29 0.75
C LEU A 228 -4.21 -0.35 -0.27
N ALA A 229 -4.56 -1.56 -0.72
CA ALA A 229 -4.01 -2.13 -1.94
C ALA A 229 -5.15 -2.61 -2.84
N LEU A 230 -4.96 -2.49 -4.16
CA LEU A 230 -6.01 -2.78 -5.14
C LEU A 230 -5.61 -3.94 -6.06
N ASP A 231 -6.46 -4.94 -6.16
CA ASP A 231 -6.48 -5.91 -7.26
C ASP A 231 -7.58 -5.49 -8.24
N ALA A 232 -7.24 -4.60 -9.17
CA ALA A 232 -8.22 -4.06 -10.12
C ALA A 232 -8.82 -5.14 -11.03
N GLN A 233 -8.02 -6.12 -11.45
CA GLN A 233 -8.47 -7.23 -12.31
C GLN A 233 -9.35 -8.21 -11.53
N GLY A 234 -8.95 -8.58 -10.32
CA GLY A 234 -9.73 -9.44 -9.43
C GLY A 234 -10.89 -8.74 -8.73
N ARG A 235 -11.07 -7.43 -8.96
CA ARG A 235 -12.10 -6.59 -8.33
C ARG A 235 -12.09 -6.69 -6.80
N ARG A 236 -10.91 -6.53 -6.20
CA ARG A 236 -10.71 -6.63 -4.75
C ARG A 236 -9.98 -5.41 -4.21
N LEU A 237 -10.41 -4.97 -3.05
CA LEU A 237 -9.74 -3.93 -2.30
C LEU A 237 -9.29 -4.51 -0.95
N PHE A 238 -8.00 -4.42 -0.68
CA PHE A 238 -7.41 -4.86 0.58
C PHE A 238 -7.25 -3.65 1.49
N VAL A 239 -7.57 -3.82 2.75
CA VAL A 239 -7.52 -2.77 3.77
C VAL A 239 -6.60 -3.22 4.89
N GLY A 240 -5.57 -2.45 5.19
CA GLY A 240 -4.73 -2.63 6.37
C GLY A 240 -5.45 -2.14 7.63
N CYS A 241 -5.40 -2.92 8.71
CA CYS A 241 -6.06 -2.61 9.98
C CYS A 241 -5.04 -2.28 11.06
N ALA A 242 -5.09 -1.09 11.65
CA ALA A 242 -4.14 -0.66 12.70
C ALA A 242 -4.14 -1.56 13.93
N GLU A 243 -5.28 -2.18 14.25
CA GLU A 243 -5.40 -3.18 15.30
C GLU A 243 -4.71 -4.51 14.99
N GLY A 244 -4.35 -4.73 13.72
CA GLY A 244 -3.56 -5.87 13.24
C GLY A 244 -4.25 -6.68 12.15
N GLY A 245 -3.50 -6.93 11.07
CA GLY A 245 -3.95 -7.73 9.93
C GLY A 245 -4.55 -6.93 8.80
N ALA A 246 -5.37 -7.57 7.99
CA ALA A 246 -6.02 -6.97 6.82
C ALA A 246 -7.38 -7.58 6.54
N THR A 247 -8.22 -6.83 5.83
CA THR A 247 -9.50 -7.30 5.29
C THR A 247 -9.52 -7.21 3.77
N VAL A 248 -10.43 -7.92 3.12
CA VAL A 248 -10.66 -7.84 1.68
C VAL A 248 -12.13 -7.57 1.38
N LEU A 249 -12.37 -6.57 0.54
CA LEU A 249 -13.68 -6.17 0.04
C LEU A 249 -13.84 -6.64 -1.41
N ASP A 250 -15.00 -7.20 -1.73
CA ASP A 250 -15.37 -7.64 -3.07
C ASP A 250 -16.06 -6.48 -3.83
N LEU A 251 -15.30 -5.78 -4.66
CA LEU A 251 -15.79 -4.64 -5.43
C LEU A 251 -16.78 -5.02 -6.53
N ALA A 252 -16.81 -6.29 -6.95
CA ALA A 252 -17.77 -6.78 -7.93
C ALA A 252 -19.18 -6.92 -7.34
N HIS A 253 -19.29 -7.10 -6.02
CA HIS A 253 -20.53 -7.32 -5.31
C HIS A 253 -20.79 -6.27 -4.23
N GLY A 254 -20.63 -4.99 -4.59
CA GLY A 254 -20.97 -3.86 -3.70
C GLY A 254 -20.00 -3.67 -2.52
N ALA A 255 -18.73 -4.05 -2.68
CA ALA A 255 -17.70 -3.98 -1.65
C ALA A 255 -18.06 -4.73 -0.35
N THR A 256 -18.70 -5.89 -0.51
CA THR A 256 -18.98 -6.77 0.64
C THR A 256 -17.68 -7.29 1.25
N LEU A 257 -17.61 -7.34 2.58
CA LEU A 257 -16.48 -7.95 3.29
C LEU A 257 -16.42 -9.44 2.92
N LYS A 258 -15.31 -9.87 2.33
CA LYS A 258 -15.14 -11.23 1.83
C LYS A 258 -14.42 -12.12 2.80
N ASP A 259 -13.34 -11.58 3.40
CA ASP A 259 -12.53 -12.30 4.38
C ASP A 259 -11.69 -11.30 5.20
N SER A 260 -11.11 -11.79 6.29
CA SER A 260 -10.21 -11.04 7.15
C SER A 260 -9.09 -11.92 7.69
N LEU A 261 -7.92 -11.34 7.86
CA LEU A 261 -6.76 -11.96 8.50
C LEU A 261 -6.36 -11.15 9.72
N ARG A 262 -6.18 -11.80 10.86
CA ARG A 262 -5.57 -11.20 12.05
C ARG A 262 -4.08 -11.54 12.08
N PHE A 263 -3.23 -10.52 12.19
CA PHE A 263 -1.79 -10.68 12.28
C PHE A 263 -1.14 -9.47 12.96
N GLY A 264 -0.41 -9.71 14.05
CA GLY A 264 0.33 -8.69 14.78
C GLY A 264 -0.52 -7.47 15.17
N SER A 265 0.10 -6.28 15.13
CA SER A 265 -0.59 -4.98 15.30
C SER A 265 0.25 -3.82 14.79
N GLY A 266 -0.40 -2.67 14.52
CA GLY A 266 0.24 -1.51 13.92
C GLY A 266 0.49 -1.70 12.41
N THR A 267 -0.42 -2.39 11.73
CA THR A 267 -0.46 -2.43 10.27
C THR A 267 -0.88 -1.06 9.77
N ASP A 268 -0.14 -0.59 8.78
CA ASP A 268 -0.43 0.65 8.08
C ASP A 268 -0.53 0.36 6.58
N ILE A 269 0.51 0.59 5.81
CA ILE A 269 0.47 0.39 4.36
C ILE A 269 0.69 -1.08 4.00
N VAL A 270 -0.31 -1.66 3.35
CA VAL A 270 -0.27 -3.03 2.80
C VAL A 270 0.08 -2.98 1.31
N ALA A 271 0.73 -4.02 0.80
CA ALA A 271 1.08 -4.14 -0.61
C ALA A 271 0.52 -5.43 -1.21
N TYR A 272 0.16 -5.39 -2.49
CA TYR A 272 -0.32 -6.55 -3.22
C TYR A 272 0.49 -6.80 -4.49
N ASN A 273 0.92 -8.05 -4.69
CA ASN A 273 1.55 -8.49 -5.93
C ASN A 273 0.54 -9.30 -6.76
N PRO A 274 0.02 -8.75 -7.86
CA PRO A 274 -1.00 -9.44 -8.65
C PRO A 274 -0.48 -10.68 -9.38
N ALA A 275 0.81 -10.74 -9.71
CA ALA A 275 1.41 -11.88 -10.41
C ALA A 275 1.53 -13.11 -9.49
N LEU A 276 1.80 -12.89 -8.21
CA LEU A 276 1.86 -13.94 -7.19
C LEU A 276 0.51 -14.14 -6.50
N ARG A 277 -0.38 -13.16 -6.56
CA ARG A 277 -1.59 -13.05 -5.75
C ARG A 277 -1.28 -13.09 -4.26
N HIS A 278 -0.23 -12.37 -3.87
CA HIS A 278 0.20 -12.26 -2.50
C HIS A 278 -0.04 -10.85 -1.96
N LEU A 279 -0.63 -10.79 -0.77
CA LEU A 279 -0.80 -9.59 0.02
C LEU A 279 0.27 -9.58 1.14
N TYR A 280 0.94 -8.45 1.30
CA TYR A 280 1.96 -8.23 2.31
C TYR A 280 1.43 -7.32 3.38
N VAL A 281 1.47 -7.79 4.63
CA VAL A 281 0.84 -7.13 5.77
C VAL A 281 1.90 -6.86 6.84
N PRO A 282 2.57 -5.69 6.80
CA PRO A 282 3.54 -5.32 7.82
C PRO A 282 2.85 -5.07 9.17
N SER A 283 3.56 -5.37 10.25
CA SER A 283 3.07 -5.22 11.61
C SER A 283 4.12 -4.54 12.47
N SER A 284 4.04 -3.21 12.57
CA SER A 284 5.08 -2.36 13.16
C SER A 284 5.36 -2.65 14.64
N LYS A 285 4.34 -3.07 15.40
CA LYS A 285 4.47 -3.35 16.83
C LYS A 285 4.99 -4.75 17.14
N SER A 286 4.97 -5.67 16.18
CA SER A 286 5.55 -7.01 16.34
C SER A 286 6.90 -7.17 15.64
N GLY A 287 7.32 -6.22 14.78
CA GLY A 287 8.53 -6.34 13.98
C GLY A 287 8.45 -7.51 13.00
N GLN A 288 7.28 -7.75 12.44
CA GLN A 288 7.04 -8.85 11.51
C GLN A 288 6.17 -8.39 10.35
N MET A 289 6.20 -9.13 9.24
CA MET A 289 5.29 -8.99 8.11
C MET A 289 4.70 -10.36 7.76
N ALA A 290 3.40 -10.46 7.59
CA ALA A 290 2.77 -11.64 7.01
C ALA A 290 2.84 -11.59 5.49
N ILE A 291 3.05 -12.76 4.86
CA ILE A 291 2.83 -13.01 3.45
C ILE A 291 1.56 -13.85 3.35
N VAL A 292 0.60 -13.36 2.59
CA VAL A 292 -0.76 -13.89 2.56
C VAL A 292 -1.14 -14.23 1.13
N SER A 293 -1.46 -15.48 0.84
CA SER A 293 -2.04 -15.85 -0.45
C SER A 293 -3.50 -15.40 -0.53
N VAL A 294 -3.89 -14.93 -1.72
CA VAL A 294 -5.25 -14.49 -2.01
C VAL A 294 -5.85 -15.43 -3.05
N SER A 295 -6.83 -16.26 -2.65
CA SER A 295 -7.48 -17.19 -3.57
C SER A 295 -8.30 -16.46 -4.64
N ALA A 296 -8.69 -17.17 -5.70
CA ALA A 296 -9.60 -16.64 -6.72
C ALA A 296 -10.95 -16.18 -6.15
N GLN A 297 -11.37 -16.70 -5.01
CA GLN A 297 -12.59 -16.30 -4.29
C GLN A 297 -12.36 -15.18 -3.28
N GLY A 298 -11.13 -14.68 -3.15
CA GLY A 298 -10.77 -13.63 -2.18
C GLY A 298 -10.53 -14.13 -0.76
N LYS A 299 -10.33 -15.44 -0.55
CA LYS A 299 -9.95 -15.98 0.75
C LYS A 299 -8.48 -15.67 1.03
N LEU A 300 -8.20 -15.21 2.25
CA LEU A 300 -6.88 -14.91 2.76
C LEU A 300 -6.31 -16.11 3.52
N SER A 301 -5.07 -16.49 3.21
CA SER A 301 -4.37 -17.56 3.93
C SER A 301 -2.91 -17.16 4.15
N GLN A 302 -2.47 -17.08 5.39
CA GLN A 302 -1.08 -16.80 5.70
C GLN A 302 -0.21 -17.97 5.24
N ILE A 303 0.76 -17.70 4.37
CA ILE A 303 1.68 -18.69 3.79
C ILE A 303 3.12 -18.46 4.25
N GLY A 304 3.42 -17.26 4.71
CA GLY A 304 4.75 -16.93 5.18
C GLY A 304 4.76 -15.81 6.22
N THR A 305 5.94 -15.68 6.84
CA THR A 305 6.27 -14.60 7.77
C THR A 305 7.69 -14.12 7.50
N VAL A 306 7.91 -12.82 7.69
CA VAL A 306 9.23 -12.18 7.61
C VAL A 306 9.49 -11.48 8.93
N ASN A 307 10.66 -11.67 9.53
CA ASN A 307 11.10 -10.82 10.61
C ASN A 307 11.58 -9.49 10.03
N THR A 308 10.97 -8.39 10.48
CA THR A 308 11.24 -7.03 10.04
C THR A 308 11.87 -6.22 11.19
N ALA A 309 11.62 -4.93 11.24
CA ALA A 309 12.04 -4.07 12.33
C ALA A 309 10.81 -3.58 13.13
N PHE A 310 11.02 -3.26 14.39
CA PHE A 310 10.02 -2.53 15.18
C PHE A 310 9.82 -1.13 14.56
N GLY A 311 8.59 -0.79 14.21
CA GLY A 311 8.25 0.41 13.50
C GLY A 311 8.10 0.22 11.98
N ALA A 312 8.42 -0.96 11.42
CA ALA A 312 8.18 -1.30 10.03
C ALA A 312 6.67 -1.39 9.75
N HIS A 313 6.09 -0.37 9.15
CA HIS A 313 4.65 -0.20 8.96
C HIS A 313 4.22 -0.14 7.50
N CYS A 314 5.17 0.01 6.57
CA CYS A 314 4.90 0.16 5.15
C CYS A 314 5.68 -0.84 4.29
N ALA A 315 5.08 -1.22 3.16
CA ALA A 315 5.70 -2.10 2.17
C ALA A 315 5.24 -1.76 0.76
N VAL A 316 6.08 -2.10 -0.23
CA VAL A 316 5.74 -2.07 -1.65
C VAL A 316 6.26 -3.33 -2.34
N ALA A 317 5.48 -3.88 -3.27
CA ALA A 317 5.88 -5.00 -4.12
C ALA A 317 6.35 -4.49 -5.49
N ASP A 318 7.45 -5.05 -6.00
CA ASP A 318 7.97 -4.74 -7.33
C ASP A 318 7.61 -5.83 -8.39
N ASP A 319 8.12 -5.66 -9.60
CA ASP A 319 7.94 -6.58 -10.72
C ASP A 319 8.98 -7.73 -10.76
N HIS A 320 9.89 -7.80 -9.78
CA HIS A 320 10.92 -8.83 -9.62
C HIS A 320 10.59 -9.85 -8.51
N LYS A 321 9.34 -9.88 -8.05
CA LYS A 321 8.89 -10.70 -6.91
C LYS A 321 9.63 -10.33 -5.61
N GLN A 322 9.94 -9.05 -5.43
CA GLN A 322 10.53 -8.56 -4.21
C GLN A 322 9.55 -7.65 -3.49
N VAL A 323 9.67 -7.62 -2.17
CA VAL A 323 8.93 -6.72 -1.30
C VAL A 323 9.95 -5.85 -0.57
N TRP A 324 9.73 -4.55 -0.66
CA TRP A 324 10.52 -3.52 0.00
C TRP A 324 9.74 -3.02 1.19
N ILE A 325 10.30 -3.16 2.37
CA ILE A 325 9.65 -2.85 3.64
C ILE A 325 10.39 -1.70 4.29
N CYS A 326 9.69 -0.72 4.80
CA CYS A 326 10.34 0.37 5.52
C CYS A 326 10.90 -0.09 6.88
N ASP A 327 12.10 0.39 7.21
CA ASP A 327 12.67 0.38 8.55
C ASP A 327 12.99 1.84 8.94
N PRO A 328 11.97 2.61 9.39
CA PRO A 328 12.13 4.05 9.61
C PRO A 328 13.18 4.37 10.66
N ARG A 329 13.28 3.59 11.73
CA ARG A 329 14.26 3.80 12.80
C ARG A 329 15.67 3.44 12.37
N GLY A 330 15.82 2.40 11.56
CA GLY A 330 17.09 1.98 10.97
C GLY A 330 17.53 2.87 9.81
N GLY A 331 16.67 3.78 9.30
CA GLY A 331 16.93 4.64 8.15
C GLY A 331 17.27 3.86 6.88
N ARG A 332 16.57 2.77 6.65
CA ARG A 332 16.85 1.82 5.56
C ARG A 332 15.55 1.14 5.09
N LEU A 333 15.67 0.37 4.02
CA LEU A 333 14.67 -0.62 3.64
C LEU A 333 15.13 -2.02 4.04
N LEU A 334 14.16 -2.92 4.18
CA LEU A 334 14.37 -4.36 4.27
C LEU A 334 13.79 -4.98 3.01
N VAL A 335 14.53 -5.84 2.34
CA VAL A 335 14.12 -6.42 1.07
C VAL A 335 13.98 -7.93 1.19
N VAL A 336 12.84 -8.43 0.74
CA VAL A 336 12.54 -9.87 0.75
C VAL A 336 12.25 -10.32 -0.67
N ARG A 337 12.90 -11.38 -1.12
CA ARG A 337 12.49 -12.09 -2.33
C ARG A 337 11.38 -13.06 -1.97
N ASP A 338 10.21 -12.87 -2.53
CA ASP A 338 9.09 -13.79 -2.34
C ASP A 338 9.24 -15.00 -3.26
N THR A 339 9.53 -16.13 -2.66
CA THR A 339 9.73 -17.42 -3.32
C THR A 339 8.60 -18.40 -3.00
N LEU A 340 7.57 -17.94 -2.29
CA LEU A 340 6.45 -18.77 -1.89
C LEU A 340 5.54 -19.09 -3.09
N PRO A 341 4.82 -20.25 -3.05
CA PRO A 341 3.96 -20.71 -4.13
C PRO A 341 2.69 -19.91 -4.30
#